data_9b0fdbef943a6e36a444c11b352bf212
#
_entry.id   9b0fdbef943a6e36a444c11b352bf212
#
_cell.length_a   1.000
_cell.length_b   1.000
_cell.length_c   1.000
_cell.angle_alpha   90.00
_cell.angle_beta   90.00
_cell.angle_gamma   90.00
#
_symmetry.space_group_name_H-M   'P 1'
#
loop_
_entity.id
_entity.type
_entity.pdbx_description
1 polymer ?
#
loop_
_entity_poly.entity_id
_entity_poly.type
_entity_poly.pdbx_seq_one_letter_code
_entity_poly.pdbx_strand_id
1 'polypeptide(L)'
;MKQKNYNIPTVVYFVVTALLIAYFFPREGKFRYQFYEGKPWRYGLLTAPSDFPIYKTDDEVKAEKDSVLRKFEPYYRMNPGIQKEEIEKLRANYNNDNSLRSKVSPAYMQYIESSLINLYKNGIISSQDLDELRKEEYSRVNLLENAVAQPRYVSDFFTVRTAYEFIINNCPSRLDKSILQSCDINNYLTENISYAADMSDKIKEDMLQGVSIANGMVQAGERIVDRGE
;
A
#
# COMPACT_ATOMS: atom_id res chain seq x y z
N MET A 1 -1.74 51.20 -44.86
CA MET A 1 -2.15 51.23 -43.44
C MET A 1 -3.23 52.28 -43.26
N LYS A 2 -4.50 51.90 -43.03
CA LYS A 2 -5.60 52.83 -42.74
C LYS A 2 -5.49 53.31 -41.29
N GLN A 3 -5.17 54.59 -41.07
CA GLN A 3 -5.32 55.21 -39.76
C GLN A 3 -6.81 55.23 -39.39
N LYS A 4 -7.14 54.50 -38.30
CA LYS A 4 -8.49 54.53 -37.73
C LYS A 4 -8.61 55.84 -36.91
N ASN A 5 -9.23 56.87 -37.50
CA ASN A 5 -9.58 58.10 -36.78
C ASN A 5 -10.63 57.73 -35.73
N TYR A 6 -10.24 57.68 -34.49
CA TYR A 6 -11.17 57.61 -33.37
C TYR A 6 -11.79 58.98 -33.18
N ASN A 7 -13.11 59.06 -33.32
CA ASN A 7 -13.84 60.30 -33.04
C ASN A 7 -13.64 60.70 -31.58
N ILE A 8 -13.24 61.95 -31.33
CA ILE A 8 -13.01 62.53 -30.01
C ILE A 8 -14.12 62.16 -29.00
N PRO A 9 -15.45 62.17 -29.35
CA PRO A 9 -16.49 61.77 -28.42
C PRO A 9 -16.37 60.31 -27.98
N THR A 10 -15.93 59.38 -28.83
CA THR A 10 -15.77 57.96 -28.48
C THR A 10 -14.66 57.76 -27.45
N VAL A 11 -13.56 58.48 -27.55
CA VAL A 11 -12.46 58.46 -26.59
C VAL A 11 -12.92 59.00 -25.23
N VAL A 12 -13.70 60.07 -25.22
CA VAL A 12 -14.26 60.65 -23.98
C VAL A 12 -15.18 59.66 -23.28
N TYR A 13 -16.07 59.00 -24.01
CA TYR A 13 -16.93 57.96 -23.40
C TYR A 13 -16.10 56.82 -22.79
N PHE A 14 -15.03 56.36 -23.46
CA PHE A 14 -14.14 55.33 -22.94
C PHE A 14 -13.44 55.77 -21.64
N VAL A 15 -12.95 57.00 -21.60
CA VAL A 15 -12.28 57.52 -20.41
C VAL A 15 -13.26 57.68 -19.26
N VAL A 16 -14.46 58.24 -19.53
CA VAL A 16 -15.50 58.39 -18.49
C VAL A 16 -15.94 57.01 -17.95
N THR A 17 -16.13 56.00 -18.81
CA THR A 17 -16.50 54.66 -18.39
C THR A 17 -15.39 54.02 -17.57
N ALA A 18 -14.12 54.18 -17.96
CA ALA A 18 -12.98 53.67 -17.21
C ALA A 18 -12.87 54.29 -15.82
N LEU A 19 -13.11 55.63 -15.74
CA LEU A 19 -13.12 56.34 -14.45
C LEU A 19 -14.29 55.93 -13.57
N LEU A 20 -15.48 55.67 -14.13
CA LEU A 20 -16.63 55.15 -13.39
C LEU A 20 -16.34 53.72 -12.86
N ILE A 21 -15.79 52.85 -13.70
CA ILE A 21 -15.40 51.49 -13.26
C ILE A 21 -14.37 51.59 -12.14
N ALA A 22 -13.31 52.42 -12.27
CA ALA A 22 -12.30 52.60 -11.25
C ALA A 22 -12.85 53.19 -9.94
N TYR A 23 -13.86 54.05 -10.04
CA TYR A 23 -14.55 54.66 -8.88
C TYR A 23 -15.43 53.67 -8.14
N PHE A 24 -16.21 52.86 -8.86
CA PHE A 24 -17.11 51.84 -8.28
C PHE A 24 -16.40 50.53 -8.02
N PHE A 25 -15.15 50.34 -8.45
CA PHE A 25 -14.43 49.12 -8.16
C PHE A 25 -14.27 48.97 -6.63
N PRO A 26 -14.72 47.86 -6.04
CA PRO A 26 -14.57 47.67 -4.61
C PRO A 26 -13.09 47.73 -4.27
N ARG A 27 -12.66 48.82 -3.65
CA ARG A 27 -11.33 48.91 -3.06
C ARG A 27 -11.30 47.88 -1.96
N GLU A 28 -10.30 46.97 -1.99
CA GLU A 28 -10.10 45.90 -1.06
C GLU A 28 -10.54 46.29 0.34
N GLY A 29 -11.53 45.55 0.89
CA GLY A 29 -12.03 45.80 2.23
C GLY A 29 -10.86 45.75 3.20
N LYS A 30 -10.51 46.87 3.83
CA LYS A 30 -9.57 46.84 4.94
C LYS A 30 -10.11 45.83 5.94
N PHE A 31 -9.31 44.78 6.24
CA PHE A 31 -9.69 43.86 7.27
C PHE A 31 -10.17 44.66 8.50
N ARG A 32 -11.36 44.37 8.94
CA ARG A 32 -12.00 45.07 10.08
C ARG A 32 -11.24 44.85 11.39
N TYR A 33 -10.45 43.75 11.44
CA TYR A 33 -9.70 43.30 12.59
C TYR A 33 -8.22 43.13 12.21
N GLN A 34 -7.34 43.57 13.14
CA GLN A 34 -5.90 43.29 13.07
C GLN A 34 -5.55 42.40 14.22
N PHE A 35 -4.92 41.30 13.96
CA PHE A 35 -4.45 40.35 14.97
C PHE A 35 -2.95 40.08 14.80
N TYR A 36 -2.32 39.73 15.91
CA TYR A 36 -0.91 39.35 15.95
C TYR A 36 -0.80 38.09 16.82
N GLU A 37 -0.06 37.13 16.35
CA GLU A 37 0.20 35.89 17.06
C GLU A 37 0.81 36.20 18.44
N GLY A 38 0.30 35.54 19.50
CA GLY A 38 0.75 35.72 20.88
C GLY A 38 0.32 37.04 21.55
N LYS A 39 -0.54 37.86 20.92
CA LYS A 39 -1.12 39.05 21.56
C LYS A 39 -2.61 38.85 21.81
N PRO A 40 -3.12 39.36 22.97
CA PRO A 40 -4.54 39.26 23.28
C PRO A 40 -5.42 39.92 22.24
N TRP A 41 -6.56 39.33 21.93
CA TRP A 41 -7.60 39.87 21.09
C TRP A 41 -8.16 41.18 21.68
N ARG A 42 -8.12 42.26 20.92
CA ARG A 42 -8.48 43.59 21.40
C ARG A 42 -9.92 44.01 21.12
N TYR A 43 -10.60 43.26 20.27
CA TYR A 43 -11.97 43.57 19.83
C TYR A 43 -12.98 42.80 20.68
N GLY A 44 -14.27 42.98 20.42
CA GLY A 44 -15.33 42.20 21.03
C GLY A 44 -15.41 40.77 20.52
N LEU A 45 -16.41 40.05 20.98
CA LEU A 45 -16.68 38.68 20.57
C LEU A 45 -16.70 38.57 19.04
N LEU A 46 -15.87 37.66 18.51
CA LEU A 46 -15.86 37.27 17.11
C LEU A 46 -16.53 35.90 16.97
N THR A 47 -17.55 35.87 16.15
CA THR A 47 -18.25 34.61 15.79
C THR A 47 -18.05 34.29 14.32
N ALA A 48 -18.14 33.02 13.96
CA ALA A 48 -18.07 32.57 12.58
C ALA A 48 -19.23 33.12 11.74
N PRO A 49 -18.98 33.82 10.63
CA PRO A 49 -20.03 34.33 9.74
C PRO A 49 -20.71 33.26 8.92
N SER A 50 -20.07 32.13 8.70
CA SER A 50 -20.55 30.95 7.96
C SER A 50 -19.79 29.71 8.44
N ASP A 51 -20.26 28.55 8.04
CA ASP A 51 -19.52 27.29 8.27
C ASP A 51 -18.22 27.31 7.47
N PHE A 52 -17.13 26.92 8.12
CA PHE A 52 -15.82 26.75 7.45
C PHE A 52 -14.99 25.63 8.10
N PRO A 53 -14.21 24.86 7.31
CA PRO A 53 -13.35 23.83 7.84
C PRO A 53 -12.11 24.41 8.50
N ILE A 54 -11.67 23.76 9.58
CA ILE A 54 -10.34 23.97 10.16
C ILE A 54 -9.41 22.98 9.49
N TYR A 55 -8.43 23.46 8.75
CA TYR A 55 -7.46 22.60 8.08
C TYR A 55 -6.33 22.21 9.04
N LYS A 56 -5.87 20.97 8.89
CA LYS A 56 -4.63 20.50 9.52
C LYS A 56 -3.43 21.19 8.89
N THR A 57 -2.36 21.32 9.65
CA THR A 57 -1.06 21.74 9.11
C THR A 57 -0.48 20.64 8.22
N ASP A 58 0.44 20.99 7.32
CA ASP A 58 1.11 20.01 6.45
C ASP A 58 1.85 18.95 7.26
N ASP A 59 2.42 19.31 8.41
CA ASP A 59 3.10 18.38 9.32
C ASP A 59 2.13 17.40 9.98
N GLU A 60 0.94 17.86 10.40
CA GLU A 60 -0.10 16.99 10.96
C GLU A 60 -0.63 16.01 9.90
N VAL A 61 -0.90 16.48 8.68
CA VAL A 61 -1.33 15.63 7.56
C VAL A 61 -0.26 14.59 7.24
N LYS A 62 1.01 14.98 7.20
CA LYS A 62 2.13 14.08 6.97
C LYS A 62 2.25 13.03 8.07
N ALA A 63 2.21 13.45 9.33
CA ALA A 63 2.28 12.54 10.47
C ALA A 63 1.14 11.50 10.47
N GLU A 64 -0.07 11.93 10.09
CA GLU A 64 -1.23 11.04 9.98
C GLU A 64 -1.08 10.05 8.82
N LYS A 65 -0.62 10.51 7.64
CA LYS A 65 -0.29 9.64 6.50
C LYS A 65 0.76 8.59 6.87
N ASP A 66 1.82 9.00 7.53
CA ASP A 66 2.87 8.08 7.99
C ASP A 66 2.31 7.06 9.02
N SER A 67 1.43 7.51 9.91
CA SER A 67 0.76 6.62 10.89
C SER A 67 -0.15 5.60 10.23
N VAL A 68 -0.86 5.99 9.17
CA VAL A 68 -1.73 5.11 8.39
C VAL A 68 -0.90 4.09 7.62
N LEU A 69 0.18 4.51 6.97
CA LEU A 69 1.07 3.63 6.22
C LEU A 69 1.80 2.60 7.11
N ARG A 70 2.09 2.91 8.38
CA ARG A 70 2.64 1.92 9.33
C ARG A 70 1.73 0.75 9.63
N LYS A 71 0.43 0.89 9.38
CA LYS A 71 -0.57 -0.19 9.55
C LYS A 71 -0.77 -1.01 8.28
N PHE A 72 -0.11 -0.61 7.19
CA PHE A 72 -0.21 -1.32 5.93
C PHE A 72 0.47 -2.68 6.02
N GLU A 73 -0.22 -3.72 5.55
CA GLU A 73 0.33 -5.07 5.36
C GLU A 73 0.35 -5.35 3.85
N PRO A 74 1.51 -5.73 3.27
CA PRO A 74 1.63 -5.93 1.83
C PRO A 74 0.82 -7.14 1.36
N TYR A 75 0.39 -7.10 0.10
CA TYR A 75 -0.37 -8.17 -0.53
C TYR A 75 0.55 -9.05 -1.37
N TYR A 76 0.37 -10.36 -1.19
CA TYR A 76 1.04 -11.39 -1.97
C TYR A 76 -0.01 -12.30 -2.60
N ARG A 77 0.31 -12.88 -3.75
CA ARG A 77 -0.60 -13.78 -4.48
C ARG A 77 -0.03 -15.18 -4.47
N MET A 78 -0.85 -16.16 -4.06
CA MET A 78 -0.53 -17.57 -4.17
C MET A 78 -1.02 -18.13 -5.51
N ASN A 79 -0.15 -18.86 -6.20
CA ASN A 79 -0.51 -19.60 -7.39
C ASN A 79 -0.65 -21.11 -7.04
N PRO A 80 -1.88 -21.61 -6.88
CA PRO A 80 -2.10 -23.03 -6.54
C PRO A 80 -1.79 -23.97 -7.72
N GLY A 81 -1.70 -23.45 -8.95
CA GLY A 81 -1.36 -24.25 -10.13
C GLY A 81 0.04 -24.83 -10.07
N ILE A 82 1.00 -24.12 -9.47
CA ILE A 82 2.40 -24.55 -9.33
C ILE A 82 2.50 -25.83 -8.50
N GLN A 83 1.77 -25.93 -7.39
CA GLN A 83 1.72 -27.16 -6.60
C GLN A 83 1.34 -28.37 -7.44
N LYS A 84 0.27 -28.25 -8.23
CA LYS A 84 -0.21 -29.35 -9.08
C LYS A 84 0.81 -29.72 -10.14
N GLU A 85 1.37 -28.72 -10.80
CA GLU A 85 2.37 -28.90 -11.87
C GLU A 85 3.62 -29.64 -11.36
N GLU A 86 4.18 -29.21 -10.23
CA GLU A 86 5.40 -29.81 -9.69
C GLU A 86 5.17 -31.21 -9.13
N ILE A 87 4.00 -31.51 -8.56
CA ILE A 87 3.64 -32.86 -8.15
C ILE A 87 3.45 -33.79 -9.36
N GLU A 88 2.80 -33.32 -10.43
CA GLU A 88 2.64 -34.09 -11.68
C GLU A 88 4.01 -34.36 -12.31
N LYS A 89 4.89 -33.40 -12.34
CA LYS A 89 6.28 -33.53 -12.83
C LYS A 89 7.07 -34.56 -12.00
N LEU A 90 6.97 -34.51 -10.66
CA LEU A 90 7.59 -35.49 -9.80
C LEU A 90 7.11 -36.94 -10.12
N ARG A 91 5.79 -37.11 -10.22
CA ARG A 91 5.19 -38.42 -10.55
C ARG A 91 5.60 -38.92 -11.91
N ALA A 92 5.60 -38.03 -12.92
CA ALA A 92 6.01 -38.37 -14.28
C ALA A 92 7.49 -38.80 -14.34
N ASN A 93 8.38 -38.07 -13.67
CA ASN A 93 9.80 -38.42 -13.62
C ASN A 93 10.04 -39.75 -12.91
N TYR A 94 9.37 -40.00 -11.78
CA TYR A 94 9.47 -41.26 -11.10
C TYR A 94 8.98 -42.44 -11.93
N ASN A 95 7.87 -42.28 -12.68
CA ASN A 95 7.30 -43.35 -13.51
C ASN A 95 8.14 -43.64 -14.75
N ASN A 96 8.79 -42.65 -15.32
CA ASN A 96 9.56 -42.76 -16.55
C ASN A 96 11.01 -43.18 -16.34
N ASP A 97 11.58 -43.00 -15.13
CA ASP A 97 12.96 -43.38 -14.82
C ASP A 97 13.06 -44.69 -14.05
N ASN A 98 13.38 -45.75 -14.79
CA ASN A 98 13.59 -47.10 -14.21
C ASN A 98 14.77 -47.13 -13.22
N SER A 99 15.77 -46.27 -13.37
CA SER A 99 16.93 -46.18 -12.48
C SER A 99 16.50 -45.55 -11.13
N LEU A 100 15.69 -44.52 -11.14
CA LEU A 100 15.07 -43.93 -9.94
C LEU A 100 14.16 -44.93 -9.24
N ARG A 101 13.30 -45.64 -9.96
CA ARG A 101 12.39 -46.63 -9.39
C ARG A 101 13.11 -47.81 -8.72
N SER A 102 14.29 -48.20 -9.22
CA SER A 102 15.09 -49.27 -8.60
C SER A 102 15.78 -48.83 -7.30
N LYS A 103 16.08 -47.56 -7.14
CA LYS A 103 16.79 -46.98 -5.96
C LYS A 103 15.85 -46.40 -4.92
N VAL A 104 14.71 -45.85 -5.36
CA VAL A 104 13.78 -45.10 -4.52
C VAL A 104 12.47 -45.84 -4.39
N SER A 105 12.21 -46.40 -3.19
CA SER A 105 10.96 -47.09 -2.94
C SER A 105 9.74 -46.17 -2.93
N PRO A 106 8.52 -46.66 -3.15
CA PRO A 106 7.30 -45.86 -3.10
C PRO A 106 7.11 -45.07 -1.80
N ALA A 107 7.72 -45.51 -0.69
CA ALA A 107 7.65 -44.79 0.59
C ALA A 107 8.37 -43.46 0.57
N TYR A 108 9.48 -43.34 -0.16
CA TYR A 108 10.16 -42.02 -0.37
C TYR A 108 9.30 -41.10 -1.20
N MET A 109 8.71 -41.62 -2.28
CA MET A 109 7.85 -40.83 -3.16
C MET A 109 6.64 -40.28 -2.40
N GLN A 110 5.98 -41.08 -1.59
CA GLN A 110 4.87 -40.65 -0.76
C GLN A 110 5.28 -39.59 0.26
N TYR A 111 6.49 -39.72 0.84
CA TYR A 111 7.02 -38.72 1.77
C TYR A 111 7.34 -37.40 1.07
N ILE A 112 8.04 -37.44 -0.08
CA ILE A 112 8.36 -36.26 -0.85
C ILE A 112 7.08 -35.54 -1.30
N GLU A 113 6.12 -36.29 -1.86
CA GLU A 113 4.85 -35.73 -2.33
C GLU A 113 4.05 -35.04 -1.19
N SER A 114 3.91 -35.73 -0.05
CA SER A 114 3.22 -35.15 1.11
C SER A 114 3.93 -33.94 1.68
N SER A 115 5.25 -33.92 1.65
CA SER A 115 6.06 -32.76 2.07
C SER A 115 5.90 -31.59 1.13
N LEU A 116 5.92 -31.81 -0.19
CA LEU A 116 5.67 -30.78 -1.20
C LEU A 116 4.27 -30.18 -1.05
N ILE A 117 3.23 -31.01 -0.88
CA ILE A 117 1.86 -30.52 -0.64
C ILE A 117 1.80 -29.58 0.58
N ASN A 118 2.45 -29.96 1.68
CA ASN A 118 2.50 -29.15 2.89
C ASN A 118 3.25 -27.83 2.68
N LEU A 119 4.41 -27.88 2.01
CA LEU A 119 5.24 -26.70 1.73
C LEU A 119 4.51 -25.71 0.81
N TYR A 120 3.90 -26.20 -0.28
CA TYR A 120 3.14 -25.36 -1.20
C TYR A 120 1.88 -24.75 -0.57
N LYS A 121 1.25 -25.46 0.37
CA LYS A 121 0.12 -24.95 1.13
C LYS A 121 0.52 -23.81 2.08
N ASN A 122 1.70 -23.89 2.70
CA ASN A 122 2.24 -22.83 3.51
C ASN A 122 2.74 -21.66 2.64
N GLY A 123 3.37 -21.99 1.51
CA GLY A 123 3.86 -21.07 0.51
C GLY A 123 5.38 -21.01 0.44
N ILE A 124 5.87 -21.02 -0.80
CA ILE A 124 7.29 -20.84 -1.13
C ILE A 124 7.44 -19.48 -1.80
N ILE A 125 8.18 -18.60 -1.14
CA ILE A 125 8.43 -17.21 -1.56
C ILE A 125 9.87 -17.06 -2.04
N SER A 126 10.15 -16.04 -2.87
CA SER A 126 11.53 -15.73 -3.25
C SER A 126 12.36 -15.29 -2.04
N SER A 127 13.65 -15.59 -2.07
CA SER A 127 14.56 -15.13 -1.01
C SER A 127 14.63 -13.61 -0.95
N GLN A 128 14.53 -12.95 -2.11
CA GLN A 128 14.55 -11.49 -2.20
C GLN A 128 13.31 -10.87 -1.52
N ASP A 129 12.11 -11.35 -1.85
CA ASP A 129 10.87 -10.83 -1.25
C ASP A 129 10.85 -11.08 0.26
N LEU A 130 11.35 -12.24 0.72
CA LEU A 130 11.41 -12.55 2.14
C LEU A 130 12.39 -11.62 2.89
N ASP A 131 13.52 -11.29 2.27
CA ASP A 131 14.51 -10.37 2.85
C ASP A 131 13.97 -8.93 2.86
N GLU A 132 13.21 -8.52 1.84
CA GLU A 132 12.52 -7.22 1.81
C GLU A 132 11.47 -7.13 2.93
N LEU A 133 10.64 -8.16 3.11
CA LEU A 133 9.65 -8.21 4.19
C LEU A 133 10.30 -8.10 5.58
N ARG A 134 11.46 -8.74 5.78
CA ARG A 134 12.21 -8.68 7.04
C ARG A 134 12.86 -7.31 7.25
N LYS A 135 13.39 -6.70 6.19
CA LYS A 135 14.01 -5.37 6.25
C LYS A 135 12.99 -4.29 6.61
N GLU A 136 11.78 -4.39 6.07
CA GLU A 136 10.66 -3.49 6.35
C GLU A 136 9.90 -3.88 7.64
N GLU A 137 10.40 -4.89 8.39
CA GLU A 137 9.86 -5.35 9.67
C GLU A 137 8.40 -5.84 9.61
N TYR A 138 7.93 -6.27 8.44
CA TYR A 138 6.60 -6.86 8.33
C TYR A 138 6.54 -8.23 9.01
N SER A 139 5.65 -8.35 9.99
CA SER A 139 5.38 -9.65 10.65
C SER A 139 4.29 -10.45 9.93
N ARG A 140 3.41 -9.76 9.20
CA ARG A 140 2.28 -10.34 8.46
C ARG A 140 2.15 -9.75 7.07
N VAL A 141 1.53 -10.53 6.20
CA VAL A 141 1.13 -10.14 4.84
C VAL A 141 -0.30 -10.60 4.59
N ASN A 142 -0.96 -10.00 3.62
CA ASN A 142 -2.26 -10.44 3.13
C ASN A 142 -2.06 -11.34 1.92
N LEU A 143 -2.25 -12.66 2.11
CA LEU A 143 -2.11 -13.65 1.04
C LEU A 143 -3.42 -13.79 0.26
N LEU A 144 -3.37 -13.49 -1.04
CA LEU A 144 -4.49 -13.66 -1.97
C LEU A 144 -4.51 -15.09 -2.50
N GLU A 145 -5.54 -15.83 -2.11
CA GLU A 145 -5.85 -17.15 -2.64
C GLU A 145 -7.28 -17.13 -3.20
N ASN A 146 -7.47 -17.46 -4.48
CA ASN A 146 -8.78 -17.44 -5.15
C ASN A 146 -9.56 -16.12 -4.94
N ALA A 147 -8.89 -14.99 -5.03
CA ALA A 147 -9.42 -13.64 -4.82
C ALA A 147 -9.87 -13.32 -3.37
N VAL A 148 -9.54 -14.16 -2.42
CA VAL A 148 -9.77 -13.91 -0.99
C VAL A 148 -8.45 -13.60 -0.32
N ALA A 149 -8.36 -12.46 0.37
CA ALA A 149 -7.21 -12.09 1.16
C ALA A 149 -7.29 -12.71 2.56
N GLN A 150 -6.22 -13.40 2.97
CA GLN A 150 -6.09 -13.96 4.31
C GLN A 150 -4.78 -13.48 4.94
N PRO A 151 -4.78 -13.03 6.20
CA PRO A 151 -3.55 -12.67 6.88
C PRO A 151 -2.70 -13.92 7.14
N ARG A 152 -1.40 -13.83 6.83
CA ARG A 152 -0.41 -14.88 7.05
C ARG A 152 0.83 -14.28 7.70
N TYR A 153 1.46 -15.04 8.59
CA TYR A 153 2.73 -14.63 9.18
C TYR A 153 3.88 -14.88 8.19
N VAL A 154 4.79 -13.92 8.11
CA VAL A 154 5.99 -14.02 7.27
C VAL A 154 6.87 -15.20 7.69
N SER A 155 6.83 -15.59 8.98
CA SER A 155 7.54 -16.74 9.52
C SER A 155 7.07 -18.09 8.97
N ASP A 156 5.87 -18.15 8.42
CA ASP A 156 5.28 -19.42 7.93
C ASP A 156 5.73 -19.74 6.50
N PHE A 157 6.34 -18.77 5.81
CA PHE A 157 6.80 -18.95 4.44
C PHE A 157 8.16 -19.64 4.38
N PHE A 158 8.31 -20.43 3.35
CA PHE A 158 9.56 -21.08 3.00
C PHE A 158 10.21 -20.39 1.79
N THR A 159 11.52 -20.38 1.74
CA THR A 159 12.25 -20.21 0.48
C THR A 159 12.53 -21.58 -0.12
N VAL A 160 12.92 -21.68 -1.37
CA VAL A 160 13.33 -22.94 -1.99
C VAL A 160 14.38 -23.67 -1.13
N ARG A 161 15.35 -22.93 -0.59
CA ARG A 161 16.40 -23.47 0.28
C ARG A 161 15.82 -24.03 1.58
N THR A 162 15.02 -23.23 2.31
CA THR A 162 14.47 -23.67 3.61
C THR A 162 13.43 -24.79 3.44
N ALA A 163 12.72 -24.81 2.30
CA ALA A 163 11.82 -25.90 1.93
C ALA A 163 12.59 -27.23 1.73
N TYR A 164 13.71 -27.18 1.03
CA TYR A 164 14.59 -28.35 0.89
C TYR A 164 15.12 -28.83 2.24
N GLU A 165 15.68 -27.90 3.04
CA GLU A 165 16.18 -28.20 4.38
C GLU A 165 15.08 -28.82 5.27
N PHE A 166 13.83 -28.33 5.16
CA PHE A 166 12.68 -28.86 5.88
C PHE A 166 12.42 -30.32 5.52
N ILE A 167 12.40 -30.68 4.23
CA ILE A 167 12.18 -32.06 3.77
C ILE A 167 13.29 -32.97 4.30
N ILE A 168 14.53 -32.57 4.20
CA ILE A 168 15.68 -33.42 4.64
C ILE A 168 15.70 -33.56 6.16
N ASN A 169 15.46 -32.51 6.91
CA ASN A 169 15.55 -32.50 8.37
C ASN A 169 14.39 -33.26 9.03
N ASN A 170 13.20 -33.24 8.41
CA ASN A 170 12.03 -33.93 8.90
C ASN A 170 11.87 -35.35 8.31
N CYS A 171 12.93 -35.90 7.70
CA CYS A 171 12.92 -37.25 7.17
C CYS A 171 12.60 -38.26 8.28
N PRO A 172 11.55 -39.09 8.12
CA PRO A 172 11.22 -40.15 9.09
C PRO A 172 12.38 -41.13 9.29
N SER A 173 12.57 -41.61 10.51
CA SER A 173 13.67 -42.56 10.85
C SER A 173 13.69 -43.87 10.05
N ARG A 174 12.56 -44.20 9.42
CA ARG A 174 12.41 -45.37 8.54
C ARG A 174 13.01 -45.16 7.13
N LEU A 175 13.34 -43.91 6.78
CA LEU A 175 13.87 -43.56 5.48
C LEU A 175 15.33 -43.09 5.65
N ASP A 176 16.16 -43.41 4.67
CA ASP A 176 17.56 -42.98 4.64
C ASP A 176 17.67 -41.59 4.01
N LYS A 177 18.29 -40.67 4.75
CA LYS A 177 18.48 -39.30 4.29
C LYS A 177 19.39 -39.20 3.04
N SER A 178 20.35 -40.10 2.91
CA SER A 178 21.27 -40.12 1.76
C SER A 178 20.52 -40.46 0.46
N ILE A 179 19.59 -41.37 0.51
CA ILE A 179 18.71 -41.71 -0.63
C ILE A 179 17.81 -40.52 -0.95
N LEU A 180 17.23 -39.90 0.06
CA LEU A 180 16.37 -38.72 -0.12
C LEU A 180 17.11 -37.55 -0.78
N GLN A 181 18.37 -37.33 -0.38
CA GLN A 181 19.24 -36.31 -1.00
C GLN A 181 19.57 -36.61 -2.47
N SER A 182 19.59 -37.87 -2.88
CA SER A 182 19.81 -38.30 -4.25
C SER A 182 18.58 -38.16 -5.17
N CYS A 183 17.43 -37.77 -4.62
CA CYS A 183 16.17 -37.64 -5.38
C CYS A 183 16.02 -36.29 -6.11
N ASP A 184 17.04 -35.41 -6.13
CA ASP A 184 17.03 -34.12 -6.79
C ASP A 184 15.75 -33.27 -6.49
N ILE A 185 15.34 -33.25 -5.22
CA ILE A 185 14.09 -32.63 -4.73
C ILE A 185 14.02 -31.15 -5.13
N ASN A 186 15.17 -30.47 -5.24
CA ASN A 186 15.22 -29.07 -5.65
C ASN A 186 14.56 -28.79 -7.00
N ASN A 187 14.51 -29.78 -7.90
CA ASN A 187 13.89 -29.65 -9.21
C ASN A 187 12.35 -29.53 -9.16
N TYR A 188 11.76 -29.76 -7.98
CA TYR A 188 10.32 -29.72 -7.72
C TYR A 188 9.96 -28.63 -6.68
N LEU A 189 10.90 -27.77 -6.33
CA LEU A 189 10.71 -26.65 -5.42
C LEU A 189 10.74 -25.35 -6.20
N THR A 190 9.59 -24.79 -6.47
CA THR A 190 9.40 -23.54 -7.22
C THR A 190 8.61 -22.55 -6.36
N GLU A 191 8.90 -21.29 -6.48
CA GLU A 191 8.18 -20.23 -5.79
C GLU A 191 6.73 -20.17 -6.25
N ASN A 192 5.77 -20.26 -5.33
CA ASN A 192 4.34 -20.17 -5.62
C ASN A 192 3.68 -18.93 -5.01
N ILE A 193 4.45 -18.09 -4.33
CA ILE A 193 4.02 -16.82 -3.81
C ILE A 193 4.78 -15.70 -4.52
N SER A 194 4.06 -14.66 -4.96
CA SER A 194 4.62 -13.47 -5.58
C SER A 194 3.98 -12.20 -5.03
N TYR A 195 4.74 -11.11 -4.97
CA TYR A 195 4.24 -9.80 -4.57
C TYR A 195 3.12 -9.32 -5.51
N ALA A 196 2.00 -8.86 -4.94
CA ALA A 196 0.86 -8.33 -5.67
C ALA A 196 0.91 -6.79 -5.67
N ALA A 197 1.76 -6.22 -6.55
CA ALA A 197 2.00 -4.79 -6.62
C ALA A 197 0.70 -4.02 -6.90
N ASP A 198 -0.10 -4.49 -7.87
CA ASP A 198 -1.37 -3.90 -8.26
C ASP A 198 -2.34 -3.70 -7.06
N MET A 199 -2.45 -4.72 -6.22
CA MET A 199 -3.31 -4.67 -5.04
C MET A 199 -2.68 -3.85 -3.92
N SER A 200 -1.40 -4.02 -3.66
CA SER A 200 -0.67 -3.31 -2.60
C SER A 200 -0.68 -1.81 -2.82
N ASP A 201 -0.41 -1.36 -4.06
CA ASP A 201 -0.38 0.06 -4.40
C ASP A 201 -1.78 0.68 -4.32
N LYS A 202 -2.80 -0.04 -4.81
CA LYS A 202 -4.19 0.41 -4.70
C LYS A 202 -4.62 0.60 -3.24
N ILE A 203 -4.34 -0.38 -2.38
CA ILE A 203 -4.73 -0.29 -0.96
C ILE A 203 -3.96 0.83 -0.25
N LYS A 204 -2.66 1.02 -0.54
CA LYS A 204 -1.90 2.18 -0.02
C LYS A 204 -2.53 3.50 -0.44
N GLU A 205 -2.92 3.62 -1.71
CA GLU A 205 -3.57 4.82 -2.22
C GLU A 205 -4.91 5.06 -1.53
N ASP A 206 -5.77 4.03 -1.43
CA ASP A 206 -7.06 4.11 -0.73
C ASP A 206 -6.88 4.52 0.75
N MET A 207 -5.88 3.97 1.44
CA MET A 207 -5.55 4.34 2.81
C MET A 207 -5.12 5.81 2.93
N LEU A 208 -4.33 6.32 1.99
CA LEU A 208 -3.88 7.71 1.96
C LEU A 208 -5.01 8.69 1.60
N GLN A 209 -5.92 8.29 0.71
CA GLN A 209 -7.10 9.10 0.36
C GLN A 209 -8.09 9.20 1.53
N GLY A 210 -8.10 8.23 2.43
CA GLY A 210 -8.91 8.26 3.66
C GLY A 210 -8.43 9.28 4.69
N VAL A 211 -7.23 9.85 4.54
CA VAL A 211 -6.70 10.88 5.46
C VAL A 211 -7.36 12.23 5.19
N SER A 212 -8.16 12.69 6.16
CA SER A 212 -8.81 13.99 6.06
C SER A 212 -7.80 15.14 6.22
N ILE A 213 -7.87 16.13 5.34
CA ILE A 213 -7.13 17.39 5.47
C ILE A 213 -7.79 18.36 6.45
N ALA A 214 -9.05 18.11 6.85
CA ALA A 214 -9.77 18.93 7.81
C ALA A 214 -9.73 18.28 9.19
N ASN A 215 -9.45 19.08 10.21
CA ASN A 215 -9.45 18.69 11.62
C ASN A 215 -10.83 18.83 12.26
N GLY A 216 -11.69 19.67 11.68
CA GLY A 216 -13.03 19.94 12.17
C GLY A 216 -13.73 20.99 11.31
N MET A 217 -14.90 21.40 11.75
CA MET A 217 -15.68 22.47 11.12
C MET A 217 -16.19 23.43 12.18
N VAL A 218 -15.99 24.71 11.96
CA VAL A 218 -16.58 25.78 12.77
C VAL A 218 -17.94 26.10 12.16
N GLN A 219 -19.00 26.10 12.97
CA GLN A 219 -20.35 26.38 12.51
C GLN A 219 -20.66 27.89 12.53
N ALA A 220 -21.54 28.32 11.67
CA ALA A 220 -22.02 29.71 11.65
C ALA A 220 -22.57 30.11 13.04
N GLY A 221 -22.12 31.26 13.57
CA GLY A 221 -22.46 31.72 14.91
C GLY A 221 -21.61 31.15 16.04
N GLU A 222 -20.76 30.15 15.78
CA GLU A 222 -19.84 29.62 16.79
C GLU A 222 -18.80 30.65 17.19
N ARG A 223 -18.47 30.69 18.47
CA ARG A 223 -17.48 31.61 19.03
C ARG A 223 -16.07 31.22 18.54
N ILE A 224 -15.36 32.18 17.95
CA ILE A 224 -13.96 32.01 17.52
C ILE A 224 -13.02 32.53 18.60
N VAL A 225 -13.21 33.78 19.07
CA VAL A 225 -12.36 34.42 20.06
C VAL A 225 -13.12 35.53 20.78
N ASP A 226 -12.84 35.78 22.05
CA ASP A 226 -13.39 36.89 22.81
C ASP A 226 -12.28 37.82 23.31
N ARG A 227 -12.68 39.02 23.76
CA ARG A 227 -11.77 40.07 24.21
C ARG A 227 -10.89 39.58 25.36
N GLY A 228 -9.57 39.70 25.17
CA GLY A 228 -8.57 39.35 26.17
C GLY A 228 -7.99 37.97 26.04
N GLU A 229 -8.50 37.15 25.10
CA GLU A 229 -7.95 35.82 24.79
C GLU A 229 -6.70 35.90 23.91
#